data_5a864644d56b6f7862b566b13c5d12b1
#
_entry.id   5a864644d56b6f7862b566b13c5d12b1
#
_cell.length_a   1.000
_cell.length_b   1.000
_cell.length_c   1.000
_cell.angle_alpha   90.00
_cell.angle_beta   90.00
_cell.angle_gamma   90.00
#
_symmetry.space_group_name_H-M   'P 1'
#
loop_
_entity.id
_entity.type
_entity.pdbx_description
1 polymer ?
#
loop_
_entity_poly.entity_id
_entity_poly.type
_entity_poly.pdbx_seq_one_letter_code
_entity_poly.pdbx_strand_id
1 'polypeptide(L)'
;MKNNSCMIKGGTNMNRQDFYDGKLFDAYRYMGAHKDGDKIRFVTYAPRASRISIIGEFNNWNEEFMEQDAQSGFFLFYSDKAKEGQMYKYCIYGPDGNRQEHCDPYGFEMELRPGACSIIRDITTYRFNDRSWMQMRSVGMEDAINIYEMHMGSWRMNKKDENGWYQYDEIAKMLVPYLKQNNYTHVELMPLSEHPFDGSWGYQNTGFFAPTKRYGTPDKLMKFVDMMHQAGIGVIMDFVPVHFAVDGYGLKLYDGTPLYEYDNKDTGESEWGSCNFIHSRREVRCFLQSAANYWLEEYHFDGIRMDAVSRLIYWQGDESRGVNDTAIDFLKAFNLGLKQRHPTAMLIAEDSTAYPGVTEPVWKGGLGFDYKWDLGWMHDTLEYFQTGPEYRSRDYHKLTFSMVYFWNERYMLEYCHDEVVHGKATILQKMYGDYEDKFPQARAMYMYMMIHPGKKLNFMGNEFGQIREWSEAQEQDWMILKYPIHDAFHKYMVKLNDIYKKEKAFHYDYHRENFEWLDCHQEERCIYAIGRKMADHMIVGIFNFSDKEQKDYKLTIEGHHTRRTLLHTEWEQYGGTMKKRKENIHLKKKGKDSELTITLPRYSGVLLKLTKKE
;
A
#
# COMPACT_ATOMS: atom_id res chain seq x y z
N MET A 1 29.45 2.09 -36.10
CA MET A 1 28.08 2.57 -35.84
C MET A 1 28.20 3.91 -35.13
N LYS A 2 27.78 4.99 -35.76
CA LYS A 2 27.96 6.34 -35.22
C LYS A 2 26.92 6.55 -34.10
N ASN A 3 27.41 6.85 -32.89
CA ASN A 3 26.56 7.29 -31.76
C ASN A 3 25.86 8.59 -32.19
N ASN A 4 24.56 8.51 -32.44
CA ASN A 4 23.70 9.68 -32.62
C ASN A 4 23.31 10.24 -31.25
N SER A 5 24.27 10.76 -30.50
CA SER A 5 23.98 11.69 -29.40
C SER A 5 23.77 13.07 -30.03
N CYS A 6 22.53 13.46 -30.18
CA CYS A 6 22.18 14.85 -30.47
C CYS A 6 22.54 15.68 -29.23
N MET A 7 23.66 16.41 -29.28
CA MET A 7 24.06 17.34 -28.22
C MET A 7 23.12 18.54 -28.24
N ILE A 8 22.14 18.55 -27.34
CA ILE A 8 21.45 19.78 -26.95
C ILE A 8 22.40 20.50 -25.99
N LYS A 9 22.80 21.70 -26.33
CA LYS A 9 23.69 22.54 -25.50
C LYS A 9 22.98 22.90 -24.20
N GLY A 10 23.47 22.36 -23.07
CA GLY A 10 22.98 22.65 -21.71
C GLY A 10 21.78 21.79 -21.32
N GLY A 11 21.95 20.84 -20.43
CA GLY A 11 20.88 20.01 -19.85
C GLY A 11 21.16 18.52 -19.91
N THR A 12 20.59 17.75 -19.02
CA THR A 12 20.72 16.30 -18.92
C THR A 12 20.35 15.61 -20.24
N ASN A 13 21.30 14.91 -20.85
CA ASN A 13 21.07 14.12 -22.07
C ASN A 13 20.27 12.86 -21.72
N MET A 14 19.04 12.74 -22.21
CA MET A 14 18.29 11.49 -22.17
C MET A 14 18.90 10.49 -23.17
N ASN A 15 19.08 9.24 -22.75
CA ASN A 15 19.38 8.16 -23.69
C ASN A 15 18.10 7.79 -24.47
N ARG A 16 17.95 8.37 -25.65
CA ARG A 16 16.77 8.13 -26.51
C ARG A 16 16.61 6.67 -26.91
N GLN A 17 17.72 5.93 -27.08
CA GLN A 17 17.63 4.51 -27.42
C GLN A 17 17.00 3.71 -26.26
N ASP A 18 17.38 3.99 -25.01
CA ASP A 18 16.77 3.35 -23.85
C ASP A 18 15.28 3.71 -23.71
N PHE A 19 14.89 4.94 -24.10
CA PHE A 19 13.47 5.32 -24.15
C PHE A 19 12.71 4.49 -25.18
N TYR A 20 13.20 4.39 -26.42
CA TYR A 20 12.57 3.58 -27.46
C TYR A 20 12.65 2.07 -27.21
N ASP A 21 13.57 1.63 -26.37
CA ASP A 21 13.69 0.24 -25.93
C ASP A 21 12.80 -0.10 -24.72
N GLY A 22 12.15 0.90 -24.09
CA GLY A 22 11.31 0.71 -22.92
C GLY A 22 12.09 0.45 -21.61
N LYS A 23 13.34 0.95 -21.52
CA LYS A 23 14.28 0.65 -20.42
C LYS A 23 14.55 1.84 -19.50
N LEU A 24 13.98 3.00 -19.79
CA LEU A 24 14.28 4.23 -19.07
C LEU A 24 13.45 4.35 -17.79
N PHE A 25 14.09 4.70 -16.66
CA PHE A 25 13.46 4.91 -15.35
C PHE A 25 13.54 6.35 -14.86
N ASP A 26 14.17 7.23 -15.62
CA ASP A 26 14.43 8.63 -15.27
C ASP A 26 14.00 9.61 -16.38
N ALA A 27 13.04 9.21 -17.22
CA ALA A 27 12.51 10.06 -18.28
C ALA A 27 12.02 11.41 -17.76
N TYR A 28 11.49 11.46 -16.52
CA TYR A 28 11.03 12.68 -15.87
C TYR A 28 12.14 13.75 -15.71
N ARG A 29 13.41 13.37 -15.71
CA ARG A 29 14.53 14.33 -15.64
C ARG A 29 14.75 15.10 -16.94
N TYR A 30 14.19 14.56 -18.03
CA TYR A 30 14.26 15.18 -19.34
C TYR A 30 12.92 15.75 -19.80
N MET A 31 11.82 14.96 -19.62
CA MET A 31 10.45 15.32 -19.96
C MET A 31 9.87 16.27 -18.92
N GLY A 32 8.85 17.04 -19.33
CA GLY A 32 8.23 18.02 -18.46
C GLY A 32 8.90 19.40 -18.51
N ALA A 33 8.59 20.23 -17.51
CA ALA A 33 9.12 21.60 -17.38
C ALA A 33 10.33 21.61 -16.43
N HIS A 34 11.49 22.05 -16.94
CA HIS A 34 12.74 22.09 -16.19
C HIS A 34 13.45 23.42 -16.33
N LYS A 35 14.09 23.88 -15.26
CA LYS A 35 15.01 24.99 -15.30
C LYS A 35 16.27 24.62 -16.08
N ASP A 36 16.63 25.43 -17.08
CA ASP A 36 17.84 25.27 -17.89
C ASP A 36 18.51 26.64 -18.04
N GLY A 37 19.50 26.90 -17.18
CA GLY A 37 20.09 28.24 -17.04
C GLY A 37 19.05 29.27 -16.57
N ASP A 38 18.86 30.34 -17.36
CA ASP A 38 17.90 31.41 -17.09
C ASP A 38 16.53 31.16 -17.74
N LYS A 39 16.35 30.00 -18.39
CA LYS A 39 15.12 29.62 -19.10
C LYS A 39 14.43 28.44 -18.44
N ILE A 40 13.15 28.29 -18.76
CA ILE A 40 12.42 27.04 -18.53
C ILE A 40 12.34 26.30 -19.87
N ARG A 41 12.78 25.04 -19.84
CA ARG A 41 12.66 24.10 -20.94
C ARG A 41 11.43 23.23 -20.73
N PHE A 42 10.61 23.06 -21.77
CA PHE A 42 9.46 22.18 -21.80
C PHE A 42 9.69 21.09 -22.85
N VAL A 43 9.45 19.83 -22.48
CA VAL A 43 9.61 18.69 -23.39
C VAL A 43 8.43 17.76 -23.22
N THR A 44 7.80 17.37 -24.35
CA THR A 44 6.78 16.34 -24.38
C THR A 44 6.97 15.38 -25.55
N TYR A 45 6.42 14.17 -25.43
CA TYR A 45 6.47 13.14 -26.45
C TYR A 45 5.06 12.88 -27.00
N ALA A 46 4.86 13.12 -28.29
CA ALA A 46 3.56 13.00 -28.97
C ALA A 46 3.79 12.66 -30.45
N PRO A 47 4.15 11.40 -30.77
CA PRO A 47 4.70 11.04 -32.09
C PRO A 47 3.71 11.17 -33.25
N ARG A 48 2.41 11.20 -32.97
CA ARG A 48 1.34 11.35 -33.98
C ARG A 48 0.81 12.78 -34.08
N ALA A 49 1.15 13.66 -33.13
CA ALA A 49 0.77 15.06 -33.23
C ALA A 49 1.35 15.73 -34.49
N SER A 50 0.54 16.48 -35.20
CA SER A 50 0.99 17.24 -36.37
C SER A 50 1.78 18.49 -35.97
N ARG A 51 1.45 19.10 -34.82
CA ARG A 51 2.13 20.23 -34.18
C ARG A 51 1.66 20.36 -32.73
N ILE A 52 2.47 21.00 -31.91
CA ILE A 52 2.13 21.35 -30.52
C ILE A 52 2.46 22.82 -30.27
N SER A 53 1.60 23.52 -29.56
CA SER A 53 1.90 24.80 -28.95
C SER A 53 1.76 24.72 -27.43
N ILE A 54 2.42 25.66 -26.75
CA ILE A 54 2.31 25.81 -25.31
C ILE A 54 1.57 27.13 -25.00
N ILE A 55 0.66 27.08 -24.04
CA ILE A 55 -0.06 28.24 -23.49
C ILE A 55 0.15 28.28 -21.99
N GLY A 56 0.24 29.47 -21.41
CA GLY A 56 0.40 29.63 -19.98
C GLY A 56 0.40 31.09 -19.55
N GLU A 57 0.54 31.34 -18.27
CA GLU A 57 0.59 32.69 -17.72
C GLU A 57 1.76 33.50 -18.27
N PHE A 58 2.88 32.87 -18.61
CA PHE A 58 4.09 33.52 -19.13
C PHE A 58 3.95 34.08 -20.55
N ASN A 59 2.93 33.64 -21.31
CA ASN A 59 2.62 34.15 -22.66
C ASN A 59 1.18 34.67 -22.77
N ASN A 60 0.53 35.00 -21.64
CA ASN A 60 -0.86 35.46 -21.57
C ASN A 60 -1.85 34.52 -22.24
N TRP A 61 -1.59 33.21 -22.12
CA TRP A 61 -2.39 32.14 -22.72
C TRP A 61 -2.48 32.17 -24.26
N ASN A 62 -1.53 32.84 -24.93
CA ASN A 62 -1.40 32.82 -26.37
C ASN A 62 -0.53 31.61 -26.78
N GLU A 63 -0.84 31.05 -27.94
CA GLU A 63 -0.10 29.90 -28.45
C GLU A 63 1.32 30.29 -28.90
N GLU A 64 2.32 29.61 -28.36
CA GLU A 64 3.69 29.62 -28.86
C GLU A 64 4.05 28.20 -29.30
N PHE A 65 4.43 28.01 -30.58
CA PHE A 65 4.67 26.67 -31.14
C PHE A 65 5.99 26.10 -30.68
N MET A 66 5.95 24.81 -30.32
CA MET A 66 7.13 24.03 -29.93
C MET A 66 7.89 23.54 -31.18
N GLU A 67 9.21 23.44 -31.06
CA GLU A 67 10.04 22.82 -32.09
C GLU A 67 9.83 21.30 -32.07
N GLN A 68 9.50 20.74 -33.25
CA GLN A 68 9.38 19.30 -33.43
C GLN A 68 10.69 18.72 -33.89
N ASP A 69 11.20 17.74 -33.17
CA ASP A 69 12.23 16.85 -33.68
C ASP A 69 11.58 15.80 -34.59
N ALA A 70 11.53 16.08 -35.87
CA ALA A 70 10.75 15.36 -36.88
C ALA A 70 11.01 13.84 -36.97
N GLN A 71 12.14 13.36 -36.44
CA GLN A 71 12.50 11.94 -36.47
C GLN A 71 12.26 11.22 -35.13
N SER A 72 11.95 11.96 -34.08
CA SER A 72 11.93 11.41 -32.71
C SER A 72 10.56 11.40 -32.04
N GLY A 73 9.59 12.19 -32.50
CA GLY A 73 8.29 12.38 -31.85
C GLY A 73 8.34 13.29 -30.62
N PHE A 74 9.50 13.88 -30.30
CA PHE A 74 9.62 14.86 -29.21
C PHE A 74 9.34 16.27 -29.69
N PHE A 75 8.73 17.07 -28.82
CA PHE A 75 8.51 18.49 -28.98
C PHE A 75 9.19 19.24 -27.85
N LEU A 76 9.87 20.35 -28.20
CA LEU A 76 10.73 21.12 -27.31
C LEU A 76 10.41 22.61 -27.40
N PHE A 77 10.35 23.29 -26.26
CA PHE A 77 10.19 24.74 -26.17
C PHE A 77 11.03 25.32 -25.06
N TYR A 78 11.63 26.49 -25.30
CA TYR A 78 12.36 27.25 -24.30
C TYR A 78 11.70 28.62 -24.09
N SER A 79 11.43 28.98 -22.83
CA SER A 79 10.93 30.29 -22.46
C SER A 79 11.84 30.99 -21.48
N ASP A 80 12.19 32.23 -21.78
CA ASP A 80 12.87 33.16 -20.87
C ASP A 80 11.88 33.97 -20.01
N LYS A 81 10.58 33.86 -20.31
CA LYS A 81 9.48 34.52 -19.58
C LYS A 81 8.85 33.62 -18.52
N ALA A 82 8.89 32.29 -18.73
CA ALA A 82 8.30 31.33 -17.83
C ALA A 82 9.03 31.28 -16.48
N LYS A 83 8.26 31.17 -15.38
CA LYS A 83 8.80 31.15 -14.01
C LYS A 83 8.12 30.04 -13.20
N GLU A 84 8.82 29.59 -12.18
CA GLU A 84 8.26 28.68 -11.20
C GLU A 84 6.94 29.19 -10.61
N GLY A 85 5.97 28.31 -10.42
CA GLY A 85 4.63 28.59 -9.90
C GLY A 85 3.61 29.00 -10.96
N GLN A 86 4.03 29.26 -12.21
CA GLN A 86 3.10 29.63 -13.28
C GLN A 86 2.43 28.39 -13.90
N MET A 87 1.18 28.58 -14.30
CA MET A 87 0.36 27.56 -14.93
C MET A 87 0.60 27.50 -16.44
N TYR A 88 0.50 26.27 -17.00
CA TYR A 88 0.60 26.02 -18.44
C TYR A 88 -0.16 24.77 -18.88
N LYS A 89 -0.41 24.70 -20.19
CA LYS A 89 -0.94 23.53 -20.90
C LYS A 89 -0.25 23.37 -22.24
N TYR A 90 -0.32 22.15 -22.78
CA TYR A 90 -0.02 21.90 -24.18
C TYR A 90 -1.31 21.92 -25.02
N CYS A 91 -1.27 22.62 -26.17
CA CYS A 91 -2.30 22.55 -27.19
C CYS A 91 -1.80 21.59 -28.28
N ILE A 92 -2.35 20.41 -28.33
CA ILE A 92 -1.92 19.34 -29.23
C ILE A 92 -2.87 19.27 -30.42
N TYR A 93 -2.30 19.33 -31.61
CA TYR A 93 -3.01 19.15 -32.87
C TYR A 93 -2.78 17.72 -33.35
N GLY A 94 -3.81 16.89 -33.34
CA GLY A 94 -3.76 15.51 -33.79
C GLY A 94 -3.49 15.36 -35.28
N PRO A 95 -3.37 14.13 -35.78
CA PRO A 95 -3.16 13.86 -37.20
C PRO A 95 -4.36 14.33 -38.08
N ASP A 96 -5.54 14.46 -37.50
CA ASP A 96 -6.76 14.98 -38.14
C ASP A 96 -6.85 16.51 -38.11
N GLY A 97 -5.89 17.19 -37.46
CA GLY A 97 -5.84 18.63 -37.27
C GLY A 97 -6.70 19.17 -36.14
N ASN A 98 -7.43 18.30 -35.41
CA ASN A 98 -8.19 18.70 -34.23
C ASN A 98 -7.26 19.14 -33.09
N ARG A 99 -7.59 20.27 -32.44
CA ARG A 99 -6.87 20.85 -31.34
C ARG A 99 -7.47 20.41 -30.01
N GLN A 100 -6.65 19.89 -29.12
CA GLN A 100 -7.02 19.54 -27.74
C GLN A 100 -6.01 20.17 -26.76
N GLU A 101 -6.49 20.53 -25.57
CA GLU A 101 -5.65 21.02 -24.47
C GLU A 101 -5.39 19.90 -23.48
N HIS A 102 -4.11 19.68 -23.18
CA HIS A 102 -3.68 18.67 -22.23
C HIS A 102 -2.79 19.26 -21.14
N CYS A 103 -2.86 18.70 -19.93
CA CYS A 103 -1.80 18.89 -18.94
C CYS A 103 -0.53 18.18 -19.41
N ASP A 104 0.57 18.53 -18.77
CA ASP A 104 1.85 17.85 -19.02
C ASP A 104 1.85 16.47 -18.36
N PRO A 105 2.03 15.36 -19.11
CA PRO A 105 2.11 14.01 -18.54
C PRO A 105 3.21 13.87 -17.48
N TYR A 106 4.29 14.65 -17.58
CA TYR A 106 5.41 14.68 -16.65
C TYR A 106 5.41 15.92 -15.74
N GLY A 107 4.24 16.59 -15.60
CA GLY A 107 4.10 17.75 -14.72
C GLY A 107 4.28 17.40 -13.25
N PHE A 108 5.12 18.17 -12.53
CA PHE A 108 5.45 17.91 -11.12
C PHE A 108 4.47 18.52 -10.13
N GLU A 109 3.60 19.42 -10.58
CA GLU A 109 2.50 19.99 -9.82
C GLU A 109 1.36 20.31 -10.76
N MET A 110 0.12 20.16 -10.29
CA MET A 110 -1.09 20.48 -11.04
C MET A 110 -2.01 21.38 -10.23
N GLU A 111 -2.94 22.05 -10.92
CA GLU A 111 -4.05 22.71 -10.25
C GLU A 111 -4.94 21.72 -9.49
N LEU A 112 -5.55 22.21 -8.42
CA LEU A 112 -6.66 21.53 -7.78
C LEU A 112 -7.88 21.52 -8.71
N ARG A 113 -8.60 20.41 -8.75
CA ARG A 113 -9.89 20.32 -9.46
C ARG A 113 -10.81 21.51 -9.13
N PRO A 114 -11.60 22.06 -10.07
CA PRO A 114 -11.78 21.62 -11.46
C PRO A 114 -10.69 22.12 -12.42
N GLY A 115 -9.62 22.74 -11.92
CA GLY A 115 -8.48 23.16 -12.73
C GLY A 115 -7.79 21.95 -13.38
N ALA A 116 -7.14 22.20 -14.52
CA ALA A 116 -6.53 21.15 -15.35
C ALA A 116 -5.16 21.56 -15.90
N CYS A 117 -4.55 22.62 -15.34
CA CYS A 117 -3.23 23.08 -15.75
C CYS A 117 -2.14 22.34 -14.99
N SER A 118 -1.01 22.13 -15.65
CA SER A 118 0.24 21.85 -14.98
C SER A 118 0.85 23.15 -14.42
N ILE A 119 1.62 23.04 -13.35
CA ILE A 119 2.31 24.17 -12.69
C ILE A 119 3.81 23.90 -12.77
N ILE A 120 4.57 24.90 -13.20
CA ILE A 120 6.03 24.82 -13.26
C ILE A 120 6.57 24.69 -11.83
N ARG A 121 7.28 23.58 -11.55
CA ARG A 121 7.84 23.31 -10.23
C ARG A 121 9.26 22.78 -10.31
N ASP A 122 10.18 23.38 -9.55
CA ASP A 122 11.51 22.84 -9.32
C ASP A 122 11.49 21.91 -8.08
N ILE A 123 11.51 20.59 -8.31
CA ILE A 123 11.49 19.59 -7.25
C ILE A 123 12.83 19.36 -6.58
N THR A 124 13.90 20.01 -7.05
CA THR A 124 15.27 19.79 -6.55
C THR A 124 15.63 20.69 -5.36
N THR A 125 14.73 21.55 -4.95
CA THR A 125 14.97 22.58 -3.90
C THR A 125 14.88 22.04 -2.48
N TYR A 126 14.09 21.00 -2.24
CA TYR A 126 13.95 20.41 -0.91
C TYR A 126 15.24 19.71 -0.47
N ARG A 127 15.55 19.77 0.83
CA ARG A 127 16.72 19.10 1.44
C ARG A 127 16.25 18.21 2.58
N PHE A 128 16.35 16.89 2.36
CA PHE A 128 16.00 15.88 3.35
C PHE A 128 17.01 15.82 4.52
N ASN A 129 16.52 15.51 5.70
CA ASN A 129 17.29 15.24 6.92
C ASN A 129 17.18 13.78 7.37
N ASP A 130 16.88 12.87 6.48
CA ASP A 130 16.56 11.46 6.70
C ASP A 130 17.72 10.49 6.38
N ARG A 131 18.93 11.00 6.19
CA ARG A 131 20.10 10.19 5.79
C ARG A 131 20.30 8.92 6.64
N SER A 132 20.08 9.02 7.95
CA SER A 132 20.24 7.88 8.86
C SER A 132 19.18 6.80 8.55
N TRP A 133 17.95 7.19 8.28
CA TRP A 133 16.88 6.28 7.88
C TRP A 133 17.21 5.59 6.57
N MET A 134 17.54 6.35 5.53
CA MET A 134 17.86 5.82 4.19
C MET A 134 19.03 4.83 4.20
N GLN A 135 19.97 4.96 5.16
CA GLN A 135 21.06 4.00 5.34
C GLN A 135 20.66 2.72 6.08
N MET A 136 19.64 2.77 6.94
CA MET A 136 19.22 1.65 7.79
C MET A 136 18.00 0.91 7.25
N ARG A 137 17.20 1.54 6.38
CA ARG A 137 15.99 0.93 5.85
C ARG A 137 16.30 -0.38 5.13
N SER A 138 15.39 -1.31 5.21
CA SER A 138 15.46 -2.63 4.55
C SER A 138 14.08 -3.01 4.00
N VAL A 139 14.03 -4.08 3.22
CA VAL A 139 12.74 -4.69 2.82
C VAL A 139 12.03 -5.41 3.99
N GLY A 140 12.67 -5.52 5.13
CA GLY A 140 12.06 -5.98 6.39
C GLY A 140 11.73 -7.47 6.47
N MET A 141 12.44 -8.35 5.73
CA MET A 141 12.12 -9.80 5.74
C MET A 141 12.11 -10.41 7.13
N GLU A 142 13.05 -10.00 7.99
CA GLU A 142 13.19 -10.46 9.37
C GLU A 142 12.92 -9.33 10.39
N ASP A 143 12.12 -8.33 10.00
CA ASP A 143 11.73 -7.21 10.84
C ASP A 143 10.22 -7.25 11.15
N ALA A 144 9.84 -6.57 12.22
CA ALA A 144 8.43 -6.30 12.48
C ALA A 144 7.92 -5.27 11.46
N ILE A 145 7.12 -5.70 10.50
CA ILE A 145 6.42 -4.80 9.57
C ILE A 145 4.94 -4.80 9.94
N ASN A 146 4.49 -3.66 10.46
CA ASN A 146 3.09 -3.41 10.83
C ASN A 146 2.69 -2.07 10.22
N ILE A 147 1.90 -2.12 9.17
CA ILE A 147 1.56 -0.99 8.30
C ILE A 147 0.21 -0.41 8.75
N TYR A 148 0.15 0.91 8.83
CA TYR A 148 -1.07 1.68 8.98
C TYR A 148 -1.47 2.24 7.62
N GLU A 149 -2.46 1.65 6.98
CA GLU A 149 -3.01 2.15 5.72
C GLU A 149 -3.95 3.32 5.99
N MET A 150 -3.83 4.41 5.22
CA MET A 150 -4.68 5.57 5.44
C MET A 150 -4.97 6.38 4.17
N HIS A 151 -6.16 6.97 4.15
CA HIS A 151 -6.54 8.05 3.24
C HIS A 151 -6.24 9.41 3.90
N MET A 152 -5.39 10.19 3.26
CA MET A 152 -4.86 11.45 3.81
C MET A 152 -5.96 12.45 4.17
N GLY A 153 -6.96 12.63 3.30
CA GLY A 153 -8.00 13.64 3.43
C GLY A 153 -9.06 13.37 4.49
N SER A 154 -9.27 12.09 4.87
CA SER A 154 -10.33 11.69 5.80
C SER A 154 -9.84 11.08 7.12
N TRP A 155 -8.52 11.00 7.33
CA TRP A 155 -7.98 10.58 8.63
C TRP A 155 -8.36 11.58 9.72
N ARG A 156 -8.16 12.88 9.46
CA ARG A 156 -8.68 14.02 10.22
C ARG A 156 -9.05 15.14 9.27
N MET A 157 -10.09 15.89 9.60
CA MET A 157 -10.54 17.02 8.78
C MET A 157 -10.30 18.36 9.49
N ASN A 158 -9.85 19.36 8.71
CA ASN A 158 -9.62 20.72 9.15
C ASN A 158 -10.89 21.55 9.00
N LYS A 159 -11.61 21.79 10.09
CA LYS A 159 -12.85 22.59 10.10
C LYS A 159 -12.67 24.05 9.69
N LYS A 160 -11.43 24.52 9.51
CA LYS A 160 -11.11 25.89 9.08
C LYS A 160 -10.81 25.98 7.58
N ASP A 161 -10.64 24.87 6.93
CA ASP A 161 -10.40 24.77 5.49
C ASP A 161 -11.72 24.52 4.77
N GLU A 162 -11.91 25.14 3.60
CA GLU A 162 -13.13 25.04 2.81
C GLU A 162 -13.44 23.59 2.38
N ASN A 163 -12.42 22.83 2.03
CA ASN A 163 -12.54 21.42 1.63
C ASN A 163 -12.36 20.45 2.81
N GLY A 164 -12.02 20.99 4.00
CA GLY A 164 -11.79 20.17 5.18
C GLY A 164 -10.39 19.54 5.25
N TRP A 165 -9.44 19.92 4.43
CA TRP A 165 -8.15 19.26 4.34
C TRP A 165 -7.06 19.95 5.18
N TYR A 166 -6.21 19.12 5.78
CA TYR A 166 -4.93 19.56 6.32
C TYR A 166 -3.84 19.50 5.25
N GLN A 167 -2.81 20.33 5.40
CA GLN A 167 -1.61 20.24 4.57
C GLN A 167 -0.77 19.01 4.96
N TYR A 168 0.03 18.47 4.02
CA TYR A 168 0.91 17.29 4.25
C TYR A 168 1.73 17.40 5.54
N ASP A 169 2.41 18.54 5.75
CA ASP A 169 3.26 18.74 6.93
C ASP A 169 2.46 18.96 8.24
N GLU A 170 1.21 19.39 8.15
CA GLU A 170 0.31 19.50 9.31
C GLU A 170 -0.18 18.11 9.74
N ILE A 171 -0.54 17.27 8.76
CA ILE A 171 -0.90 15.86 9.03
C ILE A 171 0.27 15.13 9.68
N ALA A 172 1.50 15.29 9.16
CA ALA A 172 2.68 14.66 9.72
C ALA A 172 2.86 14.97 11.22
N LYS A 173 2.63 16.23 11.65
CA LYS A 173 2.73 16.63 13.06
C LYS A 173 1.74 15.90 13.97
N MET A 174 0.56 15.52 13.45
CA MET A 174 -0.46 14.78 14.19
C MET A 174 -0.25 13.28 14.09
N LEU A 175 0.15 12.79 12.92
CA LEU A 175 0.25 11.38 12.60
C LEU A 175 1.48 10.72 13.24
N VAL A 176 2.64 11.38 13.24
CA VAL A 176 3.87 10.84 13.84
C VAL A 176 3.67 10.41 15.30
N PRO A 177 3.17 11.25 16.22
CA PRO A 177 2.92 10.82 17.59
C PRO A 177 1.87 9.70 17.68
N TYR A 178 0.86 9.72 16.83
CA TYR A 178 -0.17 8.68 16.79
C TYR A 178 0.40 7.31 16.40
N LEU A 179 1.15 7.23 15.30
CA LEU A 179 1.76 5.97 14.84
C LEU A 179 2.76 5.41 15.86
N LYS A 180 3.57 6.28 16.49
CA LYS A 180 4.50 5.87 17.57
C LYS A 180 3.77 5.33 18.78
N GLN A 181 2.71 5.99 19.23
CA GLN A 181 1.89 5.53 20.35
C GLN A 181 1.22 4.18 20.05
N ASN A 182 0.78 3.98 18.81
CA ASN A 182 0.12 2.77 18.38
C ASN A 182 1.08 1.65 17.91
N ASN A 183 2.40 1.89 17.97
CA ASN A 183 3.45 0.93 17.59
C ASN A 183 3.40 0.45 16.14
N TYR A 184 2.88 1.26 15.21
CA TYR A 184 3.03 1.02 13.79
C TYR A 184 4.46 1.32 13.34
N THR A 185 4.94 0.58 12.34
CA THR A 185 6.30 0.73 11.81
C THR A 185 6.33 1.50 10.51
N HIS A 186 5.25 1.42 9.74
CA HIS A 186 5.09 2.08 8.45
C HIS A 186 3.70 2.70 8.34
N VAL A 187 3.58 3.69 7.48
CA VAL A 187 2.31 4.18 6.96
C VAL A 187 2.25 3.90 5.46
N GLU A 188 1.13 3.35 5.00
CA GLU A 188 0.81 3.23 3.58
C GLU A 188 -0.25 4.27 3.24
N LEU A 189 0.06 5.08 2.24
CA LEU A 189 -0.80 6.18 1.80
C LEU A 189 -1.55 5.74 0.54
N MET A 190 -2.88 5.73 0.61
CA MET A 190 -3.72 5.59 -0.58
C MET A 190 -3.25 6.60 -1.64
N PRO A 191 -3.55 6.39 -2.94
CA PRO A 191 -2.86 7.10 -4.03
C PRO A 191 -2.80 8.61 -3.85
N LEU A 192 -1.60 9.17 -3.94
CA LEU A 192 -1.34 10.61 -3.78
C LEU A 192 -1.12 11.34 -5.11
N SER A 193 -1.13 10.65 -6.23
CA SER A 193 -1.05 11.27 -7.55
C SER A 193 -2.29 12.14 -7.82
N GLU A 194 -2.13 13.25 -8.55
CA GLU A 194 -3.26 14.15 -8.81
C GLU A 194 -4.38 13.46 -9.62
N HIS A 195 -5.61 13.73 -9.24
CA HIS A 195 -6.81 13.09 -9.80
C HIS A 195 -8.01 14.03 -9.79
N PRO A 196 -8.92 13.93 -10.79
CA PRO A 196 -10.04 14.85 -10.96
C PRO A 196 -11.19 14.63 -9.99
N PHE A 197 -11.40 13.41 -9.51
CA PHE A 197 -12.58 13.00 -8.77
C PHE A 197 -12.22 12.46 -7.37
N ASP A 198 -12.71 13.12 -6.31
CA ASP A 198 -12.42 12.73 -4.92
C ASP A 198 -12.89 11.32 -4.60
N GLY A 199 -14.05 10.92 -5.11
CA GLY A 199 -14.62 9.58 -4.91
C GLY A 199 -13.88 8.46 -5.63
N SER A 200 -12.83 8.76 -6.42
CA SER A 200 -11.90 7.76 -6.93
C SER A 200 -10.81 7.40 -5.91
N TRP A 201 -10.73 8.13 -4.78
CA TRP A 201 -9.72 7.96 -3.73
C TRP A 201 -8.27 8.07 -4.21
N GLY A 202 -8.08 8.64 -5.42
CA GLY A 202 -6.79 8.74 -6.08
C GLY A 202 -6.47 7.59 -7.05
N TYR A 203 -7.36 6.61 -7.24
CA TYR A 203 -7.10 5.49 -8.17
C TYR A 203 -7.31 5.86 -9.65
N GLN A 204 -7.95 6.99 -9.96
CA GLN A 204 -8.12 7.49 -11.34
C GLN A 204 -7.26 8.74 -11.57
N ASN A 205 -5.98 8.53 -11.86
CA ASN A 205 -4.98 9.58 -11.93
C ASN A 205 -5.02 10.35 -13.25
N THR A 206 -4.67 11.65 -13.18
CA THR A 206 -4.32 12.49 -14.32
C THR A 206 -2.89 13.01 -14.25
N GLY A 207 -2.29 13.10 -13.05
CA GLY A 207 -0.94 13.60 -12.84
C GLY A 207 -0.03 12.60 -12.12
N PHE A 208 0.62 11.70 -12.86
CA PHE A 208 1.43 10.61 -12.29
C PHE A 208 2.71 11.07 -11.57
N PHE A 209 3.19 12.27 -11.87
CA PHE A 209 4.36 12.89 -11.23
C PHE A 209 3.99 14.06 -10.31
N ALA A 210 2.71 14.40 -10.22
CA ALA A 210 2.23 15.50 -9.39
C ALA A 210 1.57 14.95 -8.12
N PRO A 211 2.09 15.27 -6.91
CA PRO A 211 1.33 15.04 -5.68
C PRO A 211 0.02 15.82 -5.73
N THR A 212 -1.07 15.21 -5.26
CA THR A 212 -2.35 15.89 -5.28
C THR A 212 -2.30 17.22 -4.53
N LYS A 213 -2.80 18.27 -5.18
CA LYS A 213 -2.86 19.63 -4.66
C LYS A 213 -3.76 19.77 -3.43
N ARG A 214 -4.63 18.77 -3.17
CA ARG A 214 -5.54 18.77 -2.02
C ARG A 214 -4.83 19.01 -0.70
N TYR A 215 -3.64 18.48 -0.55
CA TYR A 215 -2.88 18.53 0.71
C TYR A 215 -1.65 19.43 0.63
N GLY A 216 -1.52 20.23 -0.42
CA GLY A 216 -0.49 21.25 -0.54
C GLY A 216 0.46 21.06 -1.72
N THR A 217 1.71 21.49 -1.52
CA THR A 217 2.76 21.52 -2.55
C THR A 217 3.65 20.26 -2.49
N PRO A 218 4.39 19.96 -3.56
CA PRO A 218 5.41 18.90 -3.57
C PRO A 218 6.37 18.94 -2.38
N ASP A 219 6.90 20.11 -2.04
CA ASP A 219 7.82 20.30 -0.90
C ASP A 219 7.20 19.88 0.44
N LYS A 220 5.89 20.08 0.61
CA LYS A 220 5.18 19.69 1.84
C LYS A 220 5.04 18.17 1.95
N LEU A 221 4.88 17.47 0.82
CA LEU A 221 4.90 16.00 0.83
C LEU A 221 6.31 15.47 1.13
N MET A 222 7.35 16.06 0.52
CA MET A 222 8.74 15.72 0.86
C MET A 222 9.01 15.92 2.35
N LYS A 223 8.51 17.02 2.92
CA LYS A 223 8.60 17.29 4.36
C LYS A 223 7.82 16.28 5.20
N PHE A 224 6.66 15.83 4.74
CA PHE A 224 5.90 14.77 5.41
C PHE A 224 6.75 13.49 5.52
N VAL A 225 7.34 13.04 4.41
CA VAL A 225 8.19 11.83 4.38
C VAL A 225 9.40 12.00 5.30
N ASP A 226 10.10 13.13 5.19
CA ASP A 226 11.26 13.45 6.04
C ASP A 226 10.93 13.39 7.55
N MET A 227 9.76 13.95 7.95
CA MET A 227 9.29 13.88 9.35
C MET A 227 8.97 12.45 9.80
N MET A 228 8.41 11.61 8.94
CA MET A 228 8.18 10.19 9.23
C MET A 228 9.50 9.47 9.44
N HIS A 229 10.47 9.64 8.56
CA HIS A 229 11.80 9.04 8.63
C HIS A 229 12.55 9.44 9.90
N GLN A 230 12.54 10.74 10.26
CA GLN A 230 13.13 11.22 11.51
C GLN A 230 12.47 10.61 12.75
N ALA A 231 11.23 10.19 12.65
CA ALA A 231 10.51 9.48 13.73
C ALA A 231 10.74 7.96 13.73
N GLY A 232 11.45 7.41 12.75
CA GLY A 232 11.67 5.98 12.59
C GLY A 232 10.44 5.24 12.02
N ILE A 233 9.69 5.89 11.12
CA ILE A 233 8.48 5.37 10.47
C ILE A 233 8.72 5.38 8.96
N GLY A 234 8.55 4.22 8.30
CA GLY A 234 8.60 4.11 6.85
C GLY A 234 7.32 4.61 6.19
N VAL A 235 7.42 5.01 4.92
CA VAL A 235 6.30 5.53 4.13
C VAL A 235 6.19 4.75 2.83
N ILE A 236 5.03 4.14 2.58
CA ILE A 236 4.72 3.36 1.39
C ILE A 236 3.68 4.13 0.59
N MET A 237 3.82 4.14 -0.74
CA MET A 237 2.87 4.77 -1.64
C MET A 237 2.07 3.70 -2.39
N ASP A 238 0.76 3.89 -2.45
CA ASP A 238 -0.10 3.14 -3.35
C ASP A 238 0.03 3.68 -4.79
N PHE A 239 0.37 2.82 -5.73
CA PHE A 239 0.71 3.17 -7.11
C PHE A 239 -0.17 2.40 -8.10
N VAL A 240 -0.77 3.12 -9.05
CA VAL A 240 -1.77 2.60 -9.98
C VAL A 240 -1.21 2.53 -11.41
N PRO A 241 -0.50 1.45 -11.83
CA PRO A 241 0.04 1.32 -13.17
C PRO A 241 -0.91 0.65 -14.16
N VAL A 242 -2.12 0.30 -13.75
CA VAL A 242 -3.09 -0.46 -14.56
C VAL A 242 -3.88 0.45 -15.47
N HIS A 243 -4.36 1.58 -14.95
CA HIS A 243 -5.30 2.46 -15.64
C HIS A 243 -5.14 3.93 -15.23
N PHE A 244 -5.82 4.82 -15.95
CA PHE A 244 -5.82 6.26 -15.70
C PHE A 244 -7.19 6.88 -16.01
N ALA A 245 -7.43 8.12 -15.55
CA ALA A 245 -8.70 8.83 -15.72
C ALA A 245 -9.02 9.11 -17.19
N VAL A 246 -10.31 9.08 -17.55
CA VAL A 246 -10.81 9.32 -18.91
C VAL A 246 -10.86 10.80 -19.30
N ASP A 247 -10.52 11.70 -18.38
CA ASP A 247 -10.60 13.14 -18.57
C ASP A 247 -9.74 13.59 -19.76
N GLY A 248 -10.36 14.32 -20.71
CA GLY A 248 -9.74 14.67 -21.98
C GLY A 248 -8.53 15.61 -21.88
N TYR A 249 -8.30 16.24 -20.73
CA TYR A 249 -7.11 17.04 -20.50
C TYR A 249 -5.92 16.21 -19.99
N GLY A 250 -6.15 14.93 -19.62
CA GLY A 250 -5.13 14.01 -19.15
C GLY A 250 -4.44 13.23 -20.28
N LEU A 251 -4.22 11.94 -20.04
CA LEU A 251 -3.48 11.07 -20.97
C LEU A 251 -4.31 10.53 -22.13
N LYS A 252 -5.64 10.50 -22.02
CA LYS A 252 -6.53 9.93 -23.04
C LYS A 252 -6.39 10.67 -24.36
N LEU A 253 -6.12 9.91 -25.44
CA LEU A 253 -5.91 10.44 -26.80
C LEU A 253 -4.86 11.57 -26.84
N TYR A 254 -3.80 11.45 -26.08
CA TYR A 254 -2.84 12.53 -25.81
C TYR A 254 -2.25 13.19 -27.06
N ASP A 255 -1.92 12.42 -28.09
CA ASP A 255 -1.42 12.94 -29.38
C ASP A 255 -2.46 12.96 -30.50
N GLY A 256 -3.75 12.95 -30.14
CA GLY A 256 -4.89 12.78 -31.03
C GLY A 256 -5.16 11.31 -31.38
N THR A 257 -4.38 10.38 -30.81
CA THR A 257 -4.57 8.93 -30.96
C THR A 257 -4.41 8.23 -29.61
N PRO A 258 -4.80 6.95 -29.46
CA PRO A 258 -4.58 6.19 -28.23
C PRO A 258 -3.06 5.94 -28.03
N LEU A 259 -2.34 6.90 -27.44
CA LEU A 259 -0.90 6.78 -27.16
C LEU A 259 -0.62 5.93 -25.93
N TYR A 260 -1.33 6.18 -24.83
CA TYR A 260 -1.13 5.51 -23.54
C TYR A 260 -2.06 4.30 -23.35
N GLU A 261 -3.23 4.29 -23.99
CA GLU A 261 -4.28 3.31 -23.85
C GLU A 261 -4.43 2.38 -25.06
N TYR A 262 -5.18 1.28 -24.89
CA TYR A 262 -5.60 0.45 -26.01
C TYR A 262 -6.69 1.13 -26.82
N ASP A 263 -6.67 0.93 -28.15
CA ASP A 263 -7.63 1.53 -29.08
C ASP A 263 -9.01 0.85 -29.05
N ASN A 264 -9.09 -0.40 -28.65
CA ASN A 264 -10.35 -1.13 -28.60
C ASN A 264 -10.98 -1.06 -27.21
N LYS A 265 -12.31 -1.01 -27.17
CA LYS A 265 -13.10 -0.87 -25.94
C LYS A 265 -12.95 -2.06 -24.99
N ASP A 266 -12.87 -3.27 -25.50
CA ASP A 266 -12.83 -4.49 -24.69
C ASP A 266 -11.61 -4.61 -23.81
N THR A 267 -10.45 -4.15 -24.28
CA THR A 267 -9.20 -4.14 -23.50
C THR A 267 -8.82 -2.76 -22.96
N GLY A 268 -9.35 -1.69 -23.58
CA GLY A 268 -8.99 -0.30 -23.26
C GLY A 268 -9.83 0.34 -22.17
N GLU A 269 -11.03 -0.15 -21.89
CA GLU A 269 -11.88 0.36 -20.80
C GLU A 269 -11.84 -0.59 -19.60
N SER A 270 -11.66 -0.04 -18.41
CA SER A 270 -11.78 -0.81 -17.17
C SER A 270 -13.23 -0.87 -16.71
N GLU A 271 -13.55 -1.79 -15.81
CA GLU A 271 -14.87 -1.86 -15.16
C GLU A 271 -15.20 -0.61 -14.32
N TRP A 272 -14.18 0.15 -13.93
CA TRP A 272 -14.32 1.40 -13.17
C TRP A 272 -14.50 2.64 -14.08
N GLY A 273 -14.65 2.45 -15.39
CA GLY A 273 -14.83 3.53 -16.34
C GLY A 273 -13.57 4.35 -16.63
N SER A 274 -12.40 3.79 -16.42
CA SER A 274 -11.09 4.39 -16.69
C SER A 274 -10.42 3.76 -17.92
N CYS A 275 -9.33 4.34 -18.42
CA CYS A 275 -8.56 3.82 -19.56
C CYS A 275 -7.43 2.90 -19.09
N ASN A 276 -7.34 1.69 -19.64
CA ASN A 276 -6.23 0.78 -19.35
C ASN A 276 -4.98 1.13 -20.13
N PHE A 277 -3.81 1.15 -19.46
CA PHE A 277 -2.52 1.35 -20.11
C PHE A 277 -2.16 0.20 -21.07
N ILE A 278 -1.56 0.55 -22.21
CA ILE A 278 -1.00 -0.42 -23.16
C ILE A 278 0.47 -0.76 -22.81
N HIS A 279 0.67 -1.78 -21.97
CA HIS A 279 1.99 -2.17 -21.44
C HIS A 279 2.94 -2.77 -22.49
N SER A 280 2.47 -3.08 -23.69
CA SER A 280 3.33 -3.48 -24.80
C SER A 280 4.11 -2.32 -25.43
N ARG A 281 3.66 -1.07 -25.26
CA ARG A 281 4.35 0.12 -25.77
C ARG A 281 5.53 0.51 -24.88
N ARG A 282 6.66 0.68 -25.51
CA ARG A 282 7.93 0.93 -24.81
C ARG A 282 7.98 2.30 -24.13
N GLU A 283 7.42 3.33 -24.77
CA GLU A 283 7.27 4.67 -24.20
C GLU A 283 6.32 4.69 -22.98
N VAL A 284 5.25 3.88 -23.01
CA VAL A 284 4.35 3.72 -21.85
C VAL A 284 5.05 3.02 -20.70
N ARG A 285 5.87 1.99 -21.00
CA ARG A 285 6.73 1.36 -19.99
C ARG A 285 7.67 2.36 -19.35
N CYS A 286 8.36 3.19 -20.16
CA CYS A 286 9.24 4.24 -19.64
C CYS A 286 8.49 5.24 -18.77
N PHE A 287 7.26 5.64 -19.14
CA PHE A 287 6.42 6.53 -18.37
C PHE A 287 6.12 5.96 -16.98
N LEU A 288 5.60 4.74 -16.91
CA LEU A 288 5.23 4.09 -15.64
C LEU A 288 6.46 3.76 -14.78
N GLN A 289 7.53 3.25 -15.38
CA GLN A 289 8.80 2.98 -14.69
C GLN A 289 9.40 4.26 -14.10
N SER A 290 9.36 5.35 -14.89
CA SER A 290 9.86 6.65 -14.44
C SER A 290 8.98 7.25 -13.34
N ALA A 291 7.67 7.07 -13.39
CA ALA A 291 6.77 7.53 -12.33
C ALA A 291 7.06 6.82 -11.00
N ALA A 292 7.20 5.50 -11.01
CA ALA A 292 7.53 4.75 -9.80
C ALA A 292 8.92 5.12 -9.26
N ASN A 293 9.93 5.22 -10.15
CA ASN A 293 11.27 5.64 -9.75
C ASN A 293 11.28 7.05 -9.16
N TYR A 294 10.50 7.98 -9.71
CA TYR A 294 10.35 9.35 -9.24
C TYR A 294 9.89 9.41 -7.78
N TRP A 295 8.87 8.63 -7.40
CA TRP A 295 8.39 8.59 -6.03
C TRP A 295 9.43 8.02 -5.07
N LEU A 296 10.18 6.99 -5.47
CA LEU A 296 11.24 6.40 -4.66
C LEU A 296 12.49 7.27 -4.56
N GLU A 297 12.90 7.92 -5.67
CA GLU A 297 14.14 8.70 -5.76
C GLU A 297 13.99 10.11 -5.21
N GLU A 298 12.94 10.85 -5.63
CA GLU A 298 12.80 12.28 -5.33
C GLU A 298 12.02 12.54 -4.04
N TYR A 299 11.12 11.62 -3.64
CA TYR A 299 10.34 11.73 -2.40
C TYR A 299 10.80 10.80 -1.29
N HIS A 300 11.76 9.92 -1.56
CA HIS A 300 12.30 8.96 -0.61
C HIS A 300 11.27 7.96 -0.04
N PHE A 301 10.19 7.65 -0.75
CA PHE A 301 9.29 6.60 -0.32
C PHE A 301 10.02 5.28 -0.08
N ASP A 302 9.62 4.53 0.94
CA ASP A 302 10.27 3.26 1.34
C ASP A 302 9.73 2.05 0.58
N GLY A 303 8.65 2.23 -0.13
CA GLY A 303 8.05 1.17 -0.93
C GLY A 303 6.89 1.64 -1.77
N ILE A 304 6.47 0.74 -2.63
CA ILE A 304 5.31 0.89 -3.50
C ILE A 304 4.42 -0.32 -3.31
N ARG A 305 3.16 -0.09 -2.98
CA ARG A 305 2.09 -1.06 -3.14
C ARG A 305 1.52 -0.88 -4.55
N MET A 306 1.59 -1.89 -5.36
CA MET A 306 1.05 -1.87 -6.73
C MET A 306 -0.38 -2.37 -6.73
N ASP A 307 -1.29 -1.48 -7.14
CA ASP A 307 -2.72 -1.72 -7.24
C ASP A 307 -3.07 -2.69 -8.37
N ALA A 308 -4.05 -3.57 -8.13
CA ALA A 308 -4.71 -4.44 -9.10
C ALA A 308 -3.76 -5.23 -10.02
N VAL A 309 -2.70 -5.84 -9.46
CA VAL A 309 -1.71 -6.61 -10.23
C VAL A 309 -2.37 -7.77 -10.98
N SER A 310 -3.47 -8.34 -10.47
CA SER A 310 -4.28 -9.35 -11.16
C SER A 310 -4.69 -8.92 -12.57
N ARG A 311 -4.97 -7.62 -12.79
CA ARG A 311 -5.35 -7.08 -14.10
C ARG A 311 -4.19 -6.90 -15.06
N LEU A 312 -2.97 -6.91 -14.55
CA LEU A 312 -1.75 -6.98 -15.37
C LEU A 312 -1.39 -8.42 -15.71
N ILE A 313 -1.67 -9.36 -14.79
CA ILE A 313 -1.40 -10.79 -15.00
C ILE A 313 -2.35 -11.37 -16.04
N TYR A 314 -3.64 -11.16 -15.86
CA TYR A 314 -4.68 -11.67 -16.76
C TYR A 314 -5.40 -10.54 -17.47
N TRP A 315 -5.81 -10.78 -18.72
CA TRP A 315 -6.60 -9.80 -19.47
C TRP A 315 -7.87 -9.43 -18.69
N GLN A 316 -8.00 -8.15 -18.32
CA GLN A 316 -9.10 -7.61 -17.48
C GLN A 316 -9.22 -8.27 -16.09
N GLY A 317 -8.16 -8.91 -15.58
CA GLY A 317 -8.17 -9.63 -14.31
C GLY A 317 -8.93 -10.96 -14.34
N ASP A 318 -9.32 -11.43 -15.51
CA ASP A 318 -10.09 -12.66 -15.72
C ASP A 318 -9.18 -13.78 -16.23
N GLU A 319 -8.95 -14.81 -15.41
CA GLU A 319 -8.10 -15.97 -15.76
C GLU A 319 -8.58 -16.68 -17.02
N SER A 320 -9.89 -16.70 -17.29
CA SER A 320 -10.46 -17.34 -18.50
C SER A 320 -10.06 -16.65 -19.80
N ARG A 321 -9.63 -15.39 -19.73
CA ARG A 321 -9.14 -14.59 -20.87
C ARG A 321 -7.66 -14.81 -21.17
N GLY A 322 -6.98 -15.58 -20.31
CA GLY A 322 -5.58 -15.92 -20.45
C GLY A 322 -4.61 -14.86 -19.92
N VAL A 323 -3.35 -15.23 -19.84
CA VAL A 323 -2.25 -14.40 -19.33
C VAL A 323 -1.91 -13.29 -20.32
N ASN A 324 -1.67 -12.09 -19.82
CA ASN A 324 -1.16 -10.96 -20.59
C ASN A 324 0.38 -10.95 -20.56
N ASP A 325 1.00 -11.73 -21.45
CA ASP A 325 2.45 -11.89 -21.51
C ASP A 325 3.20 -10.57 -21.60
N THR A 326 2.63 -9.57 -22.29
CA THR A 326 3.29 -8.26 -22.43
C THR A 326 3.29 -7.45 -21.14
N ALA A 327 2.27 -7.59 -20.32
CA ALA A 327 2.23 -6.96 -19.00
C ALA A 327 3.08 -7.75 -17.99
N ILE A 328 3.17 -9.08 -18.10
CA ILE A 328 4.12 -9.90 -17.33
C ILE A 328 5.57 -9.46 -17.61
N ASP A 329 5.93 -9.27 -18.87
CA ASP A 329 7.26 -8.77 -19.24
C ASP A 329 7.52 -7.37 -18.70
N PHE A 330 6.49 -6.50 -18.72
CA PHE A 330 6.58 -5.18 -18.10
C PHE A 330 6.82 -5.30 -16.59
N LEU A 331 6.03 -6.10 -15.85
CA LEU A 331 6.17 -6.29 -14.41
C LEU A 331 7.58 -6.76 -14.02
N LYS A 332 8.10 -7.76 -14.75
CA LYS A 332 9.47 -8.26 -14.53
C LYS A 332 10.52 -7.17 -14.74
N ALA A 333 10.43 -6.42 -15.84
CA ALA A 333 11.36 -5.34 -16.14
C ALA A 333 11.25 -4.19 -15.12
N PHE A 334 10.02 -3.82 -14.74
CA PHE A 334 9.71 -2.78 -13.77
C PHE A 334 10.32 -3.12 -12.40
N ASN A 335 9.99 -4.29 -11.84
CA ASN A 335 10.46 -4.70 -10.53
C ASN A 335 11.99 -4.87 -10.50
N LEU A 336 12.57 -5.54 -11.51
CA LEU A 336 14.01 -5.70 -11.61
C LEU A 336 14.73 -4.35 -11.67
N GLY A 337 14.25 -3.43 -12.49
CA GLY A 337 14.84 -2.11 -12.66
C GLY A 337 14.74 -1.23 -11.41
N LEU A 338 13.60 -1.28 -10.70
CA LEU A 338 13.46 -0.58 -9.42
C LEU A 338 14.35 -1.18 -8.33
N LYS A 339 14.43 -2.52 -8.23
CA LYS A 339 15.30 -3.17 -7.23
C LYS A 339 16.79 -2.92 -7.49
N GLN A 340 17.20 -2.75 -8.74
CA GLN A 340 18.58 -2.36 -9.08
C GLN A 340 18.92 -0.93 -8.62
N ARG A 341 17.96 -0.01 -8.65
CA ARG A 341 18.11 1.39 -8.23
C ARG A 341 17.88 1.58 -6.73
N HIS A 342 16.88 0.90 -6.20
CA HIS A 342 16.40 1.00 -4.82
C HIS A 342 16.35 -0.39 -4.16
N PRO A 343 17.48 -1.04 -3.88
CA PRO A 343 17.51 -2.42 -3.38
C PRO A 343 16.81 -2.59 -2.03
N THR A 344 16.66 -1.52 -1.27
CA THR A 344 16.02 -1.51 0.06
C THR A 344 14.56 -1.06 0.05
N ALA A 345 14.02 -0.62 -1.09
CA ALA A 345 12.61 -0.28 -1.21
C ALA A 345 11.74 -1.55 -1.31
N MET A 346 10.58 -1.54 -0.65
CA MET A 346 9.60 -2.63 -0.71
C MET A 346 8.74 -2.53 -1.97
N LEU A 347 8.55 -3.65 -2.65
CA LEU A 347 7.60 -3.79 -3.75
C LEU A 347 6.52 -4.79 -3.32
N ILE A 348 5.29 -4.29 -3.18
CA ILE A 348 4.16 -5.03 -2.63
C ILE A 348 3.11 -5.18 -3.74
N ALA A 349 2.65 -6.41 -4.00
CA ALA A 349 1.59 -6.67 -4.97
C ALA A 349 0.24 -6.82 -4.28
N GLU A 350 -0.77 -6.10 -4.76
CA GLU A 350 -2.16 -6.49 -4.56
C GLU A 350 -2.56 -7.40 -5.72
N ASP A 351 -2.67 -8.69 -5.42
CA ASP A 351 -3.06 -9.70 -6.40
C ASP A 351 -3.95 -10.77 -5.76
N SER A 352 -5.17 -10.88 -6.28
CA SER A 352 -6.19 -11.83 -5.81
C SER A 352 -6.12 -13.21 -6.49
N THR A 353 -5.18 -13.41 -7.43
CA THR A 353 -5.12 -14.63 -8.24
C THR A 353 -4.20 -15.69 -7.65
N ALA A 354 -4.32 -16.90 -8.16
CA ALA A 354 -3.42 -18.00 -7.85
C ALA A 354 -2.18 -18.04 -8.78
N TYR A 355 -1.88 -16.96 -9.51
CA TYR A 355 -0.70 -16.90 -10.37
C TYR A 355 0.58 -17.17 -9.56
N PRO A 356 1.42 -18.13 -9.98
CA PRO A 356 2.57 -18.53 -9.19
C PRO A 356 3.76 -17.59 -9.34
N GLY A 357 4.55 -17.47 -8.27
CA GLY A 357 5.83 -16.77 -8.30
C GLY A 357 5.72 -15.25 -8.36
N VAL A 358 4.65 -14.66 -7.83
CA VAL A 358 4.51 -13.19 -7.73
C VAL A 358 5.68 -12.62 -6.93
N THR A 359 6.06 -13.27 -5.83
CA THR A 359 7.18 -12.86 -4.98
C THR A 359 8.50 -13.60 -5.26
N GLU A 360 8.50 -14.51 -6.23
CA GLU A 360 9.72 -15.20 -6.66
C GLU A 360 10.62 -14.20 -7.44
N PRO A 361 11.95 -14.23 -7.26
CA PRO A 361 12.86 -13.37 -8.00
C PRO A 361 12.76 -13.53 -9.53
N VAL A 362 12.91 -12.43 -10.26
CA VAL A 362 12.82 -12.41 -11.73
C VAL A 362 13.79 -13.40 -12.39
N TRP A 363 14.99 -13.56 -11.86
CA TRP A 363 15.99 -14.49 -12.39
C TRP A 363 15.61 -15.98 -12.22
N LYS A 364 14.62 -16.28 -11.35
CA LYS A 364 14.00 -17.60 -11.22
C LYS A 364 12.70 -17.75 -12.01
N GLY A 365 12.30 -16.71 -12.75
CA GLY A 365 11.09 -16.70 -13.56
C GLY A 365 9.89 -15.98 -12.94
N GLY A 366 10.00 -15.56 -11.66
CA GLY A 366 8.94 -14.87 -10.95
C GLY A 366 8.76 -13.40 -11.35
N LEU A 367 7.81 -12.70 -10.73
CA LEU A 367 7.52 -11.29 -11.02
C LEU A 367 8.42 -10.32 -10.24
N GLY A 368 9.06 -10.75 -9.14
CA GLY A 368 10.06 -10.00 -8.40
C GLY A 368 9.52 -9.02 -7.37
N PHE A 369 8.28 -9.16 -6.92
CA PHE A 369 7.79 -8.42 -5.75
C PHE A 369 8.44 -8.94 -4.46
N ASP A 370 8.54 -8.10 -3.46
CA ASP A 370 8.99 -8.50 -2.12
C ASP A 370 7.87 -9.17 -1.34
N TYR A 371 6.63 -8.66 -1.47
CA TYR A 371 5.44 -9.15 -0.76
C TYR A 371 4.21 -9.18 -1.66
N LYS A 372 3.24 -10.00 -1.26
CA LYS A 372 1.90 -10.08 -1.84
C LYS A 372 0.85 -10.01 -0.74
N TRP A 373 -0.22 -9.25 -0.91
CA TRP A 373 -1.38 -9.28 -0.02
C TRP A 373 -2.03 -10.67 -0.03
N ASP A 374 -2.46 -11.16 1.13
CA ASP A 374 -3.15 -12.46 1.28
C ASP A 374 -4.67 -12.27 1.35
N LEU A 375 -5.26 -11.84 0.24
CA LEU A 375 -6.71 -11.65 0.14
C LEU A 375 -7.50 -12.92 0.47
N GLY A 376 -6.93 -14.11 0.20
CA GLY A 376 -7.52 -15.39 0.55
C GLY A 376 -7.65 -15.58 2.06
N TRP A 377 -6.55 -15.35 2.81
CA TRP A 377 -6.57 -15.39 4.26
C TRP A 377 -7.55 -14.36 4.86
N MET A 378 -7.58 -13.16 4.30
CA MET A 378 -8.48 -12.10 4.75
C MET A 378 -9.94 -12.51 4.62
N HIS A 379 -10.36 -12.94 3.42
CA HIS A 379 -11.74 -13.37 3.15
C HIS A 379 -12.15 -14.55 4.02
N ASP A 380 -11.34 -15.61 4.08
CA ASP A 380 -11.63 -16.80 4.89
C ASP A 380 -11.77 -16.44 6.38
N THR A 381 -10.88 -15.58 6.88
CA THR A 381 -10.92 -15.15 8.28
C THR A 381 -12.17 -14.32 8.58
N LEU A 382 -12.49 -13.32 7.75
CA LEU A 382 -13.66 -12.49 7.95
C LEU A 382 -14.97 -13.29 7.84
N GLU A 383 -15.07 -14.19 6.87
CA GLU A 383 -16.23 -15.05 6.69
C GLU A 383 -16.42 -15.98 7.91
N TYR A 384 -15.32 -16.55 8.45
CA TYR A 384 -15.37 -17.36 9.66
C TYR A 384 -15.96 -16.57 10.85
N PHE A 385 -15.55 -15.32 11.06
CA PHE A 385 -16.04 -14.50 12.18
C PHE A 385 -17.45 -13.92 11.95
N GLN A 386 -17.90 -13.84 10.71
CA GLN A 386 -19.30 -13.52 10.38
C GLN A 386 -20.25 -14.70 10.67
N THR A 387 -19.72 -15.93 10.60
CA THR A 387 -20.49 -17.16 10.83
C THR A 387 -20.90 -17.27 12.32
N GLY A 388 -22.16 -17.62 12.56
CA GLY A 388 -22.67 -17.90 13.91
C GLY A 388 -21.90 -19.02 14.59
N PRO A 389 -21.64 -18.92 15.92
CA PRO A 389 -20.78 -19.85 16.64
C PRO A 389 -21.22 -21.32 16.51
N GLU A 390 -22.52 -21.56 16.35
CA GLU A 390 -23.11 -22.89 16.15
C GLU A 390 -22.70 -23.56 14.83
N TYR A 391 -22.21 -22.78 13.84
CA TYR A 391 -21.77 -23.29 12.54
C TYR A 391 -20.23 -23.25 12.39
N ARG A 392 -19.48 -22.65 13.32
CA ARG A 392 -18.02 -22.48 13.22
C ARG A 392 -17.25 -23.81 13.22
N SER A 393 -17.79 -24.86 13.83
CA SER A 393 -17.17 -26.18 13.76
C SER A 393 -17.09 -26.71 12.32
N ARG A 394 -18.09 -26.43 11.50
CA ARG A 394 -18.12 -26.78 10.07
C ARG A 394 -17.10 -25.98 9.27
N ASP A 395 -16.94 -24.70 9.61
CA ASP A 395 -16.06 -23.75 8.92
C ASP A 395 -14.65 -23.66 9.55
N TYR A 396 -14.33 -24.57 10.48
CA TYR A 396 -13.09 -24.61 11.26
C TYR A 396 -11.84 -24.47 10.40
N HIS A 397 -11.77 -25.16 9.26
CA HIS A 397 -10.60 -25.19 8.42
C HIS A 397 -10.38 -23.93 7.57
N LYS A 398 -11.32 -22.98 7.52
CA LYS A 398 -11.07 -21.67 6.91
C LYS A 398 -9.87 -20.95 7.56
N LEU A 399 -9.74 -21.06 8.88
CA LEU A 399 -8.61 -20.46 9.60
C LEU A 399 -7.30 -21.22 9.47
N THR A 400 -7.32 -22.49 9.06
CA THR A 400 -6.11 -23.29 8.87
C THR A 400 -5.67 -23.40 7.41
N PHE A 401 -6.56 -23.07 6.47
CA PHE A 401 -6.35 -23.28 5.04
C PHE A 401 -5.21 -22.45 4.48
N SER A 402 -5.04 -21.21 4.92
CA SER A 402 -3.95 -20.34 4.49
C SER A 402 -2.57 -20.99 4.61
N MET A 403 -2.34 -21.79 5.66
CA MET A 403 -1.05 -22.46 5.86
C MET A 403 -0.77 -23.58 4.86
N VAL A 404 -1.75 -24.00 4.05
CA VAL A 404 -1.55 -24.96 2.94
C VAL A 404 -0.77 -24.30 1.80
N TYR A 405 -1.02 -23.02 1.52
CA TYR A 405 -0.41 -22.29 0.42
C TYR A 405 0.58 -21.19 0.85
N PHE A 406 0.58 -20.79 2.13
CA PHE A 406 1.36 -19.67 2.66
C PHE A 406 2.85 -19.67 2.22
N TRP A 407 3.43 -20.86 2.11
CA TRP A 407 4.85 -21.02 1.77
C TRP A 407 5.17 -20.85 0.28
N ASN A 408 4.16 -20.61 -0.55
CA ASN A 408 4.34 -20.41 -1.99
C ASN A 408 4.74 -18.98 -2.32
N GLU A 409 4.33 -18.02 -1.48
CA GLU A 409 4.60 -16.58 -1.64
C GLU A 409 5.01 -15.95 -0.30
N ARG A 410 5.51 -14.73 -0.34
CA ARG A 410 5.75 -13.93 0.85
C ARG A 410 4.54 -13.06 1.13
N TYR A 411 3.59 -13.63 1.85
CA TYR A 411 2.31 -13.00 2.11
C TYR A 411 2.37 -11.91 3.18
N MET A 412 1.55 -10.87 2.98
CA MET A 412 1.22 -9.84 3.95
C MET A 412 -0.26 -9.97 4.27
N LEU A 413 -0.59 -9.99 5.56
CA LEU A 413 -1.98 -10.10 6.03
C LEU A 413 -2.54 -8.70 6.18
N GLU A 414 -3.68 -8.44 5.57
CA GLU A 414 -4.30 -7.12 5.53
C GLU A 414 -5.77 -7.14 5.98
N TYR A 415 -6.17 -6.03 6.61
CA TYR A 415 -7.55 -5.58 6.69
C TYR A 415 -7.59 -4.17 6.11
N CYS A 416 -7.69 -4.09 4.77
CA CYS A 416 -7.51 -2.90 3.96
C CYS A 416 -8.78 -2.05 3.83
N HIS A 417 -8.65 -0.90 3.14
CA HIS A 417 -9.74 0.05 2.91
C HIS A 417 -10.93 -0.56 2.18
N ASP A 418 -10.69 -1.45 1.20
CA ASP A 418 -11.75 -2.08 0.39
C ASP A 418 -12.72 -2.93 1.21
N GLU A 419 -12.31 -3.41 2.39
CA GLU A 419 -13.15 -4.25 3.24
C GLU A 419 -14.07 -3.46 4.19
N VAL A 420 -14.01 -2.13 4.18
CA VAL A 420 -14.78 -1.28 5.11
C VAL A 420 -15.63 -0.23 4.41
N VAL A 421 -16.01 -0.49 3.16
CA VAL A 421 -16.76 0.41 2.26
C VAL A 421 -17.85 -0.34 1.50
N HIS A 422 -18.70 0.40 0.80
CA HIS A 422 -19.67 -0.10 -0.18
C HIS A 422 -20.67 -1.14 0.35
N GLY A 423 -21.07 -1.02 1.62
CA GLY A 423 -22.03 -1.94 2.23
C GLY A 423 -21.41 -3.25 2.71
N LYS A 424 -20.08 -3.36 2.74
CA LYS A 424 -19.37 -4.53 3.27
C LYS A 424 -19.33 -4.61 4.79
N ALA A 425 -19.75 -3.56 5.50
CA ALA A 425 -19.61 -3.32 6.95
C ALA A 425 -18.16 -3.15 7.42
N THR A 426 -17.94 -2.53 8.58
CA THR A 426 -16.59 -2.38 9.15
C THR A 426 -16.07 -3.72 9.71
N ILE A 427 -14.75 -3.81 9.95
CA ILE A 427 -14.15 -5.03 10.52
C ILE A 427 -14.85 -5.44 11.83
N LEU A 428 -15.12 -4.48 12.73
CA LEU A 428 -15.86 -4.78 13.96
C LEU A 428 -17.29 -5.26 13.69
N GLN A 429 -18.00 -4.63 12.74
CA GLN A 429 -19.39 -5.00 12.43
C GLN A 429 -19.52 -6.38 11.80
N LYS A 430 -18.47 -6.86 11.10
CA LYS A 430 -18.42 -8.21 10.54
C LYS A 430 -18.38 -9.31 11.62
N MET A 431 -18.01 -8.98 12.86
CA MET A 431 -18.07 -9.95 13.95
C MET A 431 -19.54 -10.33 14.25
N TYR A 432 -19.81 -11.62 14.45
CA TYR A 432 -21.15 -12.14 14.77
C TYR A 432 -21.68 -11.63 16.12
N GLY A 433 -22.99 -11.52 16.26
CA GLY A 433 -23.67 -11.22 17.50
C GLY A 433 -23.94 -9.75 17.76
N ASP A 434 -24.37 -9.45 18.99
CA ASP A 434 -24.69 -8.11 19.44
C ASP A 434 -23.44 -7.25 19.65
N TYR A 435 -23.63 -5.96 19.86
CA TYR A 435 -22.55 -4.99 19.94
C TYR A 435 -21.44 -5.38 20.94
N GLU A 436 -21.81 -5.85 22.13
CA GLU A 436 -20.86 -6.25 23.18
C GLU A 436 -20.10 -7.53 22.83
N ASP A 437 -20.72 -8.46 22.09
CA ASP A 437 -20.11 -9.73 21.68
C ASP A 437 -19.10 -9.58 20.53
N LYS A 438 -19.15 -8.47 19.80
CA LYS A 438 -18.22 -8.20 18.71
C LYS A 438 -16.79 -7.92 19.19
N PHE A 439 -16.63 -7.21 20.29
CA PHE A 439 -15.31 -6.81 20.79
C PHE A 439 -14.43 -7.97 21.25
N PRO A 440 -14.90 -8.97 22.03
CA PRO A 440 -14.06 -10.13 22.36
C PRO A 440 -13.63 -10.91 21.11
N GLN A 441 -14.53 -11.07 20.12
CA GLN A 441 -14.19 -11.71 18.87
C GLN A 441 -13.14 -10.92 18.08
N ALA A 442 -13.30 -9.61 17.94
CA ALA A 442 -12.32 -8.75 17.28
C ALA A 442 -10.95 -8.81 17.99
N ARG A 443 -10.90 -8.76 19.35
CA ARG A 443 -9.65 -8.93 20.09
C ARG A 443 -8.97 -10.27 19.76
N ALA A 444 -9.74 -11.35 19.76
CA ALA A 444 -9.22 -12.69 19.49
C ALA A 444 -8.78 -12.85 18.02
N MET A 445 -9.52 -12.30 17.06
CA MET A 445 -9.18 -12.26 15.64
C MET A 445 -7.87 -11.51 15.37
N TYR A 446 -7.71 -10.30 15.93
CA TYR A 446 -6.46 -9.54 15.77
C TYR A 446 -5.26 -10.23 16.44
N MET A 447 -5.46 -10.91 17.57
CA MET A 447 -4.41 -11.73 18.18
C MET A 447 -4.02 -12.91 17.27
N TYR A 448 -5.00 -13.55 16.63
CA TYR A 448 -4.76 -14.59 15.64
C TYR A 448 -3.98 -14.04 14.43
N MET A 449 -4.37 -12.88 13.89
CA MET A 449 -3.63 -12.20 12.83
C MET A 449 -2.15 -11.98 13.22
N MET A 450 -1.89 -11.50 14.44
CA MET A 450 -0.53 -11.16 14.87
C MET A 450 0.38 -12.39 15.05
N ILE A 451 -0.15 -13.53 15.47
CA ILE A 451 0.66 -14.75 15.61
C ILE A 451 0.77 -15.55 14.31
N HIS A 452 -0.19 -15.43 13.40
CA HIS A 452 -0.11 -16.02 12.07
C HIS A 452 1.12 -15.46 11.33
N PRO A 453 1.89 -16.25 10.56
CA PRO A 453 2.98 -15.74 9.73
C PRO A 453 2.49 -14.70 8.73
N GLY A 454 3.39 -13.82 8.31
CA GLY A 454 3.13 -12.73 7.35
C GLY A 454 3.22 -11.36 7.99
N LYS A 455 3.62 -10.35 7.22
CA LYS A 455 3.63 -8.94 7.63
C LYS A 455 2.19 -8.45 7.81
N LYS A 456 1.98 -7.32 8.47
CA LYS A 456 0.65 -6.86 8.89
C LYS A 456 0.30 -5.53 8.27
N LEU A 457 -0.95 -5.40 7.82
CA LEU A 457 -1.54 -4.14 7.41
C LEU A 457 -2.94 -3.98 8.03
N ASN A 458 -3.22 -2.78 8.51
CA ASN A 458 -4.52 -2.44 9.09
C ASN A 458 -4.94 -1.04 8.67
N PHE A 459 -6.13 -0.93 8.09
CA PHE A 459 -6.68 0.36 7.67
C PHE A 459 -7.12 1.21 8.84
N MET A 460 -6.96 2.53 8.71
CA MET A 460 -7.36 3.53 9.70
C MET A 460 -8.79 3.38 10.18
N GLY A 461 -8.99 3.45 11.50
CA GLY A 461 -10.30 3.28 12.15
C GLY A 461 -10.55 1.86 12.67
N ASN A 462 -9.94 0.86 12.07
CA ASN A 462 -10.06 -0.52 12.53
C ASN A 462 -9.48 -0.71 13.94
N GLU A 463 -8.40 0.00 14.27
CA GLU A 463 -7.67 -0.12 15.53
C GLU A 463 -8.45 0.36 16.77
N PHE A 464 -9.50 1.14 16.57
CA PHE A 464 -10.40 1.55 17.66
C PHE A 464 -11.86 1.08 17.46
N GLY A 465 -12.06 0.17 16.49
CA GLY A 465 -13.35 -0.46 16.24
C GLY A 465 -14.39 0.51 15.68
N GLN A 466 -14.06 1.28 14.66
CA GLN A 466 -15.00 2.17 14.00
C GLN A 466 -16.25 1.40 13.54
N ILE A 467 -17.44 2.01 13.74
CA ILE A 467 -18.72 1.39 13.41
C ILE A 467 -19.21 1.84 12.03
N ARG A 468 -19.05 3.13 11.72
CA ARG A 468 -19.43 3.65 10.41
C ARG A 468 -18.40 3.22 9.37
N GLU A 469 -18.88 2.72 8.22
CA GLU A 469 -18.02 2.49 7.08
C GLU A 469 -17.20 3.74 6.72
N TRP A 470 -16.01 3.52 6.20
CA TRP A 470 -15.16 4.63 5.77
C TRP A 470 -15.79 5.39 4.60
N SER A 471 -15.55 6.70 4.57
CA SER A 471 -15.88 7.59 3.46
C SER A 471 -14.80 8.65 3.35
N GLU A 472 -14.39 8.96 2.13
CA GLU A 472 -13.41 10.01 1.82
C GLU A 472 -13.90 11.41 2.23
N ALA A 473 -15.21 11.59 2.29
CA ALA A 473 -15.87 12.87 2.62
C ALA A 473 -16.01 13.14 4.11
N GLN A 474 -15.62 12.21 4.98
CA GLN A 474 -15.81 12.33 6.43
C GLN A 474 -14.59 11.85 7.20
N GLU A 475 -14.20 12.60 8.26
CA GLU A 475 -13.13 12.13 9.15
C GLU A 475 -13.52 10.85 9.90
N GLN A 476 -12.51 10.12 10.39
CA GLN A 476 -12.72 8.97 11.24
C GLN A 476 -13.54 9.34 12.48
N ASP A 477 -14.28 8.38 13.02
CA ASP A 477 -15.16 8.61 14.18
C ASP A 477 -14.38 8.70 15.51
N TRP A 478 -13.37 9.57 15.58
CA TRP A 478 -12.53 9.76 16.75
C TRP A 478 -13.28 9.93 18.07
N MET A 479 -14.52 10.43 17.99
CA MET A 479 -15.33 10.66 19.17
C MET A 479 -15.76 9.36 19.87
N ILE A 480 -15.78 8.22 19.18
CA ILE A 480 -16.18 6.94 19.81
C ILE A 480 -15.17 6.45 20.85
N LEU A 481 -13.92 6.94 20.83
CA LEU A 481 -12.93 6.70 21.87
C LEU A 481 -13.33 7.23 23.26
N LYS A 482 -14.39 8.05 23.35
CA LYS A 482 -15.00 8.43 24.64
C LYS A 482 -15.78 7.29 25.30
N TYR A 483 -16.20 6.28 24.54
CA TYR A 483 -16.90 5.13 25.07
C TYR A 483 -15.91 4.09 25.59
N PRO A 484 -16.08 3.61 26.85
CA PRO A 484 -15.11 2.74 27.51
C PRO A 484 -14.74 1.49 26.73
N ILE A 485 -15.68 0.90 25.99
CA ILE A 485 -15.44 -0.34 25.22
C ILE A 485 -14.51 -0.10 24.03
N HIS A 486 -14.66 1.02 23.30
CA HIS A 486 -13.77 1.41 22.19
C HIS A 486 -12.39 1.83 22.69
N ASP A 487 -12.31 2.60 23.78
CA ASP A 487 -11.05 2.98 24.40
C ASP A 487 -10.28 1.75 24.91
N ALA A 488 -10.98 0.80 25.54
CA ALA A 488 -10.37 -0.45 25.97
C ALA A 488 -9.90 -1.31 24.81
N PHE A 489 -10.66 -1.38 23.72
CA PHE A 489 -10.26 -2.07 22.50
C PHE A 489 -9.02 -1.42 21.86
N HIS A 490 -9.01 -0.08 21.74
CA HIS A 490 -7.84 0.64 21.23
C HIS A 490 -6.59 0.39 22.09
N LYS A 491 -6.71 0.45 23.43
CA LYS A 491 -5.61 0.10 24.35
C LYS A 491 -5.12 -1.33 24.15
N TYR A 492 -6.04 -2.25 23.85
CA TYR A 492 -5.69 -3.63 23.52
C TYR A 492 -4.85 -3.69 22.22
N MET A 493 -5.29 -3.01 21.14
CA MET A 493 -4.57 -2.96 19.87
C MET A 493 -3.17 -2.36 20.02
N VAL A 494 -3.05 -1.26 20.76
CA VAL A 494 -1.74 -0.67 21.10
C VAL A 494 -0.82 -1.69 21.77
N LYS A 495 -1.35 -2.47 22.73
CA LYS A 495 -0.56 -3.49 23.44
C LYS A 495 -0.20 -4.67 22.56
N LEU A 496 -1.10 -5.10 21.71
CA LEU A 496 -0.88 -6.19 20.77
C LEU A 496 0.22 -5.82 19.76
N ASN A 497 0.17 -4.61 19.18
CA ASN A 497 1.20 -4.07 18.31
C ASN A 497 2.57 -3.94 19.00
N ASP A 498 2.60 -3.51 20.29
CA ASP A 498 3.83 -3.46 21.10
C ASP A 498 4.48 -4.85 21.24
N ILE A 499 3.68 -5.89 21.47
CA ILE A 499 4.16 -7.27 21.57
C ILE A 499 4.70 -7.75 20.21
N TYR A 500 3.94 -7.52 19.13
CA TYR A 500 4.38 -7.86 17.77
C TYR A 500 5.73 -7.23 17.44
N LYS A 501 5.90 -5.95 17.75
CA LYS A 501 7.14 -5.21 17.51
C LYS A 501 8.33 -5.70 18.34
N LYS A 502 8.11 -6.23 19.55
CA LYS A 502 9.16 -6.62 20.49
C LYS A 502 9.58 -8.08 20.43
N GLU A 503 8.64 -8.97 20.13
CA GLU A 503 8.89 -10.42 20.17
C GLU A 503 9.40 -10.92 18.82
N LYS A 504 10.70 -11.13 18.73
CA LYS A 504 11.38 -11.54 17.48
C LYS A 504 10.79 -12.79 16.83
N ALA A 505 10.19 -13.69 17.61
CA ALA A 505 9.53 -14.88 17.06
C ALA A 505 8.45 -14.53 16.01
N PHE A 506 7.85 -13.35 16.06
CA PHE A 506 6.87 -12.88 15.07
C PHE A 506 7.50 -12.29 13.81
N HIS A 507 8.80 -12.06 13.76
CA HIS A 507 9.46 -11.39 12.65
C HIS A 507 9.94 -12.39 11.57
N TYR A 508 10.19 -13.65 11.95
CA TYR A 508 10.66 -14.71 11.05
C TYR A 508 9.50 -15.39 10.32
N ASP A 509 8.69 -14.58 9.62
CA ASP A 509 7.43 -15.01 9.02
C ASP A 509 7.60 -16.05 7.91
N TYR A 510 8.68 -15.95 7.14
CA TYR A 510 8.91 -16.79 5.96
C TYR A 510 9.89 -17.94 6.21
N HIS A 511 10.21 -18.20 7.50
CA HIS A 511 10.98 -19.35 7.94
C HIS A 511 10.04 -20.45 8.41
N ARG A 512 9.90 -21.51 7.60
CA ARG A 512 8.93 -22.58 7.85
C ARG A 512 9.11 -23.24 9.22
N GLU A 513 10.35 -23.36 9.70
CA GLU A 513 10.71 -23.93 11.01
C GLU A 513 10.27 -23.05 12.19
N ASN A 514 9.98 -21.79 11.97
CA ASN A 514 9.48 -20.87 13.00
C ASN A 514 8.01 -21.12 13.33
N PHE A 515 7.22 -21.70 12.43
CA PHE A 515 5.78 -21.93 12.60
C PHE A 515 5.45 -23.38 12.91
N GLU A 516 4.48 -23.59 13.81
CA GLU A 516 3.90 -24.90 14.09
C GLU A 516 2.43 -24.79 14.49
N TRP A 517 1.59 -25.63 13.90
CA TRP A 517 0.31 -25.95 14.50
C TRP A 517 0.52 -26.85 15.70
N LEU A 518 0.31 -26.36 16.91
CA LEU A 518 0.37 -27.15 18.13
C LEU A 518 -0.93 -27.96 18.32
N ASP A 519 -2.07 -27.42 17.91
CA ASP A 519 -3.34 -28.11 17.80
C ASP A 519 -4.24 -27.39 16.78
N CYS A 520 -4.72 -28.13 15.80
CA CYS A 520 -5.66 -27.69 14.76
C CYS A 520 -6.69 -28.78 14.42
N HIS A 521 -7.06 -29.61 15.44
CA HIS A 521 -7.99 -30.73 15.34
C HIS A 521 -9.03 -30.70 16.47
N GLN A 522 -9.55 -29.52 16.78
CA GLN A 522 -10.54 -29.29 17.82
C GLN A 522 -11.80 -28.62 17.25
N GLU A 523 -12.28 -29.14 16.13
CA GLU A 523 -13.41 -28.58 15.35
C GLU A 523 -14.65 -28.36 16.22
N GLU A 524 -15.03 -29.37 16.99
CA GLU A 524 -16.20 -29.34 17.88
C GLU A 524 -16.10 -28.26 18.99
N ARG A 525 -14.88 -27.88 19.34
CA ARG A 525 -14.59 -26.90 20.40
C ARG A 525 -14.17 -25.54 19.85
N CYS A 526 -13.94 -25.43 18.55
CA CYS A 526 -13.38 -24.24 17.88
C CYS A 526 -12.10 -23.73 18.57
N ILE A 527 -11.21 -24.63 18.99
CA ILE A 527 -9.92 -24.32 19.61
C ILE A 527 -8.81 -24.46 18.59
N TYR A 528 -7.89 -23.47 18.60
CA TYR A 528 -6.68 -23.47 17.79
C TYR A 528 -5.48 -23.15 18.68
N ALA A 529 -4.34 -23.82 18.43
CA ALA A 529 -3.09 -23.51 19.11
C ALA A 529 -1.95 -23.41 18.11
N ILE A 530 -1.25 -22.27 18.11
CA ILE A 530 -0.15 -21.93 17.20
C ILE A 530 1.12 -21.70 18.01
N GLY A 531 2.25 -22.20 17.53
CA GLY A 531 3.58 -21.92 18.02
C GLY A 531 4.42 -21.09 17.04
N ARG A 532 5.11 -20.06 17.53
CA ARG A 532 6.16 -19.33 16.80
C ARG A 532 7.48 -19.57 17.52
N LYS A 533 8.39 -20.32 16.88
CA LYS A 533 9.57 -20.91 17.49
C LYS A 533 10.81 -20.03 17.34
N MET A 534 11.61 -19.96 18.40
CA MET A 534 12.99 -19.47 18.40
C MET A 534 13.88 -20.53 19.07
N ALA A 535 15.19 -20.36 19.01
CA ALA A 535 16.13 -21.31 19.58
C ALA A 535 15.91 -21.57 21.08
N ASP A 536 15.67 -20.49 21.85
CA ASP A 536 15.59 -20.47 23.32
C ASP A 536 14.16 -20.37 23.87
N HIS A 537 13.17 -20.03 23.02
CA HIS A 537 11.79 -19.85 23.45
C HIS A 537 10.79 -20.07 22.31
N MET A 538 9.53 -20.15 22.67
CA MET A 538 8.40 -20.20 21.75
C MET A 538 7.31 -19.25 22.22
N ILE A 539 6.68 -18.53 21.30
CA ILE A 539 5.42 -17.84 21.57
C ILE A 539 4.28 -18.78 21.19
N VAL A 540 3.37 -19.02 22.11
CA VAL A 540 2.19 -19.88 21.90
C VAL A 540 0.94 -19.02 21.96
N GLY A 541 0.14 -19.05 20.92
CA GLY A 541 -1.22 -18.50 20.89
C GLY A 541 -2.23 -19.63 21.01
N ILE A 542 -3.17 -19.51 21.94
CA ILE A 542 -4.28 -20.46 22.09
C ILE A 542 -5.58 -19.68 22.02
N PHE A 543 -6.50 -20.14 21.19
CA PHE A 543 -7.74 -19.45 20.87
C PHE A 543 -8.94 -20.37 21.11
N ASN A 544 -10.00 -19.77 21.66
CA ASN A 544 -11.33 -20.34 21.72
C ASN A 544 -12.29 -19.41 20.97
N PHE A 545 -12.69 -19.78 19.78
CA PHE A 545 -13.62 -18.97 18.97
C PHE A 545 -15.09 -19.43 19.11
N SER A 546 -15.39 -20.33 20.05
CA SER A 546 -16.78 -20.71 20.37
C SER A 546 -17.41 -19.71 21.36
N ASP A 547 -18.74 -19.76 21.46
CA ASP A 547 -19.56 -19.04 22.43
C ASP A 547 -19.55 -19.63 23.84
N LYS A 548 -18.78 -20.72 24.07
CA LYS A 548 -18.74 -21.47 25.33
C LYS A 548 -17.36 -21.39 25.96
N GLU A 549 -17.32 -21.33 27.30
CA GLU A 549 -16.08 -21.52 28.04
C GLU A 549 -15.55 -22.94 27.86
N GLN A 550 -14.27 -23.08 27.55
CA GLN A 550 -13.57 -24.36 27.38
C GLN A 550 -12.68 -24.62 28.61
N LYS A 551 -13.16 -25.50 29.49
CA LYS A 551 -12.44 -25.84 30.72
C LYS A 551 -11.36 -26.89 30.49
N ASP A 552 -10.28 -26.77 31.25
CA ASP A 552 -9.21 -27.78 31.35
C ASP A 552 -8.69 -28.28 29.98
N TYR A 553 -8.59 -27.34 29.00
CA TYR A 553 -7.93 -27.67 27.75
C TYR A 553 -6.46 -27.96 27.99
N LYS A 554 -5.96 -29.07 27.44
CA LYS A 554 -4.62 -29.54 27.64
C LYS A 554 -3.82 -29.53 26.34
N LEU A 555 -2.62 -28.99 26.42
CA LEU A 555 -1.66 -28.99 25.32
C LEU A 555 -0.31 -29.53 25.80
N THR A 556 0.23 -30.49 25.07
CA THR A 556 1.58 -31.03 25.35
C THR A 556 2.61 -30.25 24.54
N ILE A 557 3.63 -29.73 25.18
CA ILE A 557 4.73 -28.97 24.60
C ILE A 557 6.02 -29.77 24.79
N GLU A 558 6.74 -30.05 23.71
CA GLU A 558 8.00 -30.78 23.74
C GLU A 558 9.05 -30.06 24.60
N GLY A 559 9.68 -30.79 25.52
CA GLY A 559 10.70 -30.26 26.41
C GLY A 559 10.15 -29.57 27.65
N HIS A 560 11.08 -29.08 28.48
CA HIS A 560 10.73 -28.38 29.74
C HIS A 560 10.80 -26.89 29.56
N HIS A 561 9.75 -26.19 30.06
CA HIS A 561 9.61 -24.76 29.88
C HIS A 561 9.22 -24.04 31.18
N THR A 562 9.54 -22.76 31.23
CA THR A 562 8.86 -21.77 32.09
C THR A 562 7.87 -21.00 31.29
N ARG A 563 6.84 -20.44 31.94
CA ARG A 563 5.74 -19.71 31.28
C ARG A 563 5.67 -18.27 31.75
N ARG A 564 5.40 -17.36 30.78
CA ARG A 564 4.96 -15.98 31.04
C ARG A 564 3.80 -15.63 30.12
N THR A 565 2.68 -15.14 30.65
CA THR A 565 1.59 -14.60 29.84
C THR A 565 2.00 -13.22 29.30
N LEU A 566 1.96 -13.06 27.98
CA LEU A 566 2.23 -11.79 27.32
C LEU A 566 0.97 -10.94 27.22
N LEU A 567 -0.16 -11.58 26.82
CA LEU A 567 -1.45 -10.93 26.62
C LEU A 567 -2.59 -11.95 26.75
N HIS A 568 -3.70 -11.53 27.30
CA HIS A 568 -4.95 -12.28 27.28
C HIS A 568 -6.08 -11.32 26.85
N THR A 569 -6.90 -11.73 25.88
CA THR A 569 -7.99 -10.90 25.33
C THR A 569 -9.02 -10.48 26.37
N GLU A 570 -9.21 -11.30 27.41
CA GLU A 570 -10.22 -11.12 28.45
C GLU A 570 -9.74 -10.40 29.72
N TRP A 571 -8.58 -9.77 29.70
CA TRP A 571 -8.19 -8.91 30.81
C TRP A 571 -9.10 -7.68 30.91
N GLU A 572 -9.60 -7.36 32.12
CA GLU A 572 -10.53 -6.25 32.40
C GLU A 572 -10.05 -4.91 31.81
N GLN A 573 -8.75 -4.64 31.84
CA GLN A 573 -8.17 -3.41 31.28
C GLN A 573 -8.35 -3.24 29.78
N TYR A 574 -8.73 -4.31 29.08
CA TYR A 574 -9.00 -4.33 27.63
C TYR A 574 -10.49 -4.60 27.31
N GLY A 575 -11.36 -4.39 28.31
CA GLY A 575 -12.80 -4.62 28.15
C GLY A 575 -13.22 -6.08 28.27
N GLY A 576 -12.35 -6.94 28.79
CA GLY A 576 -12.70 -8.33 29.14
C GLY A 576 -13.27 -8.46 30.54
N THR A 577 -13.47 -9.69 30.97
CA THR A 577 -14.16 -10.03 32.24
C THR A 577 -13.22 -10.59 33.32
N MET A 578 -11.94 -10.75 33.01
CA MET A 578 -10.99 -11.47 33.85
C MET A 578 -9.91 -10.55 34.44
N LYS A 579 -9.72 -10.62 35.76
CA LYS A 579 -8.57 -9.98 36.41
C LYS A 579 -7.30 -10.73 36.07
N LYS A 580 -6.24 -10.01 35.71
CA LYS A 580 -4.94 -10.58 35.31
C LYS A 580 -4.40 -11.62 36.29
N ARG A 581 -4.55 -11.41 37.62
CA ARG A 581 -4.09 -12.33 38.67
C ARG A 581 -4.94 -13.60 38.82
N LYS A 582 -6.06 -13.74 38.06
CA LYS A 582 -7.00 -14.87 38.14
C LYS A 582 -6.94 -15.78 36.91
N GLU A 583 -5.86 -15.69 36.15
CA GLU A 583 -5.64 -16.58 35.01
C GLU A 583 -5.57 -18.05 35.49
N ASN A 584 -6.40 -18.90 34.90
CA ASN A 584 -6.37 -20.35 35.15
C ASN A 584 -5.50 -21.04 34.08
N ILE A 585 -4.17 -20.83 34.20
CA ILE A 585 -3.16 -21.36 33.28
C ILE A 585 -2.06 -22.02 34.10
N HIS A 586 -1.89 -23.33 33.89
CA HIS A 586 -0.92 -24.14 34.63
C HIS A 586 0.02 -24.84 33.64
N LEU A 587 1.31 -24.79 33.92
CA LEU A 587 2.34 -25.52 33.17
C LEU A 587 3.05 -26.47 34.12
N LYS A 588 2.98 -27.76 33.85
CA LYS A 588 3.59 -28.80 34.70
C LYS A 588 4.55 -29.67 33.87
N LYS A 589 5.61 -30.14 34.51
CA LYS A 589 6.51 -31.15 33.95
C LYS A 589 5.75 -32.48 33.80
N LYS A 590 5.85 -33.13 32.65
CA LYS A 590 5.25 -34.42 32.34
C LYS A 590 6.23 -35.29 31.54
N GLY A 591 6.97 -36.15 32.26
CA GLY A 591 8.05 -36.91 31.64
C GLY A 591 9.13 -36.00 31.07
N LYS A 592 9.43 -36.12 29.78
CA LYS A 592 10.39 -35.26 29.07
C LYS A 592 9.78 -33.95 28.56
N ASP A 593 8.47 -33.79 28.69
CA ASP A 593 7.70 -32.67 28.10
C ASP A 593 7.08 -31.79 29.21
N SER A 594 6.41 -30.72 28.77
CA SER A 594 5.55 -29.87 29.59
C SER A 594 4.10 -30.07 29.19
N GLU A 595 3.19 -30.20 30.17
CA GLU A 595 1.74 -30.18 29.95
C GLU A 595 1.19 -28.82 30.38
N LEU A 596 0.64 -28.08 29.43
CA LEU A 596 -0.10 -26.85 29.66
C LEU A 596 -1.58 -27.20 29.87
N THR A 597 -2.18 -26.71 30.96
CA THR A 597 -3.63 -26.79 31.21
C THR A 597 -4.20 -25.40 31.32
N ILE A 598 -5.25 -25.09 30.58
CA ILE A 598 -5.85 -23.75 30.53
C ILE A 598 -7.37 -23.82 30.45
N THR A 599 -8.05 -22.87 31.13
CA THR A 599 -9.47 -22.57 30.88
C THR A 599 -9.55 -21.35 29.97
N LEU A 600 -10.23 -21.50 28.85
CA LEU A 600 -10.40 -20.47 27.83
C LEU A 600 -11.83 -19.90 27.88
N PRO A 601 -12.05 -18.64 28.25
CA PRO A 601 -13.36 -17.99 28.12
C PRO A 601 -13.89 -18.05 26.68
N ARG A 602 -15.19 -17.83 26.50
CA ARG A 602 -15.77 -17.69 25.15
C ARG A 602 -15.08 -16.56 24.37
N TYR A 603 -14.94 -16.72 23.08
CA TYR A 603 -14.37 -15.72 22.17
C TYR A 603 -13.03 -15.14 22.64
N SER A 604 -12.13 -15.99 23.13
CA SER A 604 -10.90 -15.54 23.72
C SER A 604 -9.63 -16.07 23.06
N GLY A 605 -8.54 -15.36 23.30
CA GLY A 605 -7.20 -15.77 22.94
C GLY A 605 -6.18 -15.40 24.01
N VAL A 606 -5.09 -16.16 24.07
CA VAL A 606 -3.96 -15.89 24.97
C VAL A 606 -2.63 -16.07 24.26
N LEU A 607 -1.70 -15.16 24.46
CA LEU A 607 -0.30 -15.27 24.05
C LEU A 607 0.58 -15.61 25.26
N LEU A 608 1.29 -16.72 25.17
CA LEU A 608 2.23 -17.21 26.18
C LEU A 608 3.64 -17.23 25.60
N LYS A 609 4.61 -16.75 26.35
CA LYS A 609 6.04 -16.99 26.09
C LYS A 609 6.49 -18.17 26.92
N LEU A 610 6.93 -19.23 26.26
CA LEU A 610 7.48 -20.42 26.86
C LEU A 610 9.00 -20.43 26.63
N THR A 611 9.78 -20.32 27.72
CA THR A 611 11.24 -20.32 27.65
C THR A 611 11.74 -21.70 28.03
N LYS A 612 12.61 -22.30 27.21
CA LYS A 612 13.22 -23.60 27.49
C LYS A 612 14.01 -23.53 28.83
N LYS A 613 13.90 -24.60 29.59
CA LYS A 613 14.78 -24.84 30.74
C LYS A 613 15.95 -25.70 30.27
N GLU A 614 17.16 -25.24 30.58
CA GLU A 614 18.37 -26.04 30.45
C GLU A 614 18.33 -27.27 31.38
#